data_c274619d4946ee48d6d8cef3903655ba
#
_entry.id   c274619d4946ee48d6d8cef3903655ba
#
_cell.length_a   1.000
_cell.length_b   1.000
_cell.length_c   1.000
_cell.angle_alpha   90.00
_cell.angle_beta   90.00
_cell.angle_gamma   90.00
#
_symmetry.space_group_name_H-M   'P 1'
#
loop_
_entity.id
_entity.type
_entity.pdbx_description
1 polymer ?
#
loop_
_entity_poly.entity_id
_entity_poly.type
_entity_poly.pdbx_seq_one_letter_code
_entity_poly.pdbx_strand_id
1 'polypeptide(L)'
;MDDSPTIAAIRSFLALLAEGEPPSAEELAKALDHLALAYHQAPEGEPADDDRVAPEWDFKARYAALGQRYPQLGMYAVSDPSEVIHKEAMCGDAIDDLADIERDLREVVWRFENIGAEDAHWHFKMLYRSHWGRHLRELALYLHANTW
;
A
#
# COMPACT_ATOMS: atom_id res chain seq x y z
N MET A 1 4.48 5.56 -24.63
CA MET A 1 4.10 6.00 -23.29
C MET A 1 2.85 5.25 -22.88
N ASP A 2 2.97 4.45 -21.91
CA ASP A 2 1.85 3.62 -21.52
C ASP A 2 1.09 4.31 -20.38
N ASP A 3 -0.10 4.77 -20.68
CA ASP A 3 -0.98 5.46 -19.75
C ASP A 3 -1.87 4.45 -19.00
N SER A 4 -1.25 3.44 -18.38
CA SER A 4 -2.00 2.54 -17.52
C SER A 4 -2.66 3.31 -16.38
N PRO A 5 -4.00 3.34 -16.29
CA PRO A 5 -4.70 3.99 -15.18
C PRO A 5 -4.29 3.42 -13.82
N THR A 6 -4.01 2.13 -13.78
CA THR A 6 -3.52 1.45 -12.58
C THR A 6 -2.17 2.03 -12.11
N ILE A 7 -1.22 2.14 -13.03
CA ILE A 7 0.12 2.69 -12.72
C ILE A 7 0.02 4.17 -12.36
N ALA A 8 -0.83 4.94 -13.02
CA ALA A 8 -1.08 6.33 -12.67
C ALA A 8 -1.62 6.47 -11.24
N ALA A 9 -2.57 5.62 -10.85
CA ALA A 9 -3.11 5.60 -9.48
C ALA A 9 -2.05 5.25 -8.45
N ILE A 10 -1.20 4.27 -8.74
CA ILE A 10 -0.08 3.88 -7.86
C ILE A 10 0.89 5.04 -7.69
N ARG A 11 1.32 5.67 -8.79
CA ARG A 11 2.25 6.81 -8.75
C ARG A 11 1.67 7.99 -7.98
N SER A 12 0.38 8.27 -8.12
CA SER A 12 -0.29 9.31 -7.34
C SER A 12 -0.26 9.04 -5.84
N PHE A 13 -0.50 7.80 -5.44
CA PHE A 13 -0.42 7.41 -4.03
C PHE A 13 1.01 7.52 -3.49
N LEU A 14 2.00 7.04 -4.24
CA LEU A 14 3.41 7.15 -3.84
C LEU A 14 3.86 8.61 -3.71
N ALA A 15 3.43 9.49 -4.61
CA ALA A 15 3.69 10.92 -4.52
C ALA A 15 3.07 11.55 -3.25
N LEU A 16 1.85 11.15 -2.90
CA LEU A 16 1.19 11.61 -1.68
C LEU A 16 1.99 11.25 -0.43
N LEU A 17 2.64 10.08 -0.41
CA LEU A 17 3.44 9.64 0.73
C LEU A 17 4.78 10.39 0.87
N ALA A 18 5.30 11.00 -0.19
CA ALA A 18 6.67 11.50 -0.22
C ALA A 18 6.79 12.99 -0.56
N GLU A 19 5.81 13.57 -1.22
CA GLU A 19 5.93 14.91 -1.82
C GLU A 19 4.92 15.90 -1.24
N GLY A 20 5.27 17.17 -1.24
CA GLY A 20 4.40 18.26 -0.82
C GLY A 20 4.08 18.25 0.68
N GLU A 21 3.06 18.98 1.04
CA GLU A 21 2.55 19.01 2.41
C GLU A 21 1.93 17.66 2.78
N PRO A 22 2.16 17.16 3.99
CA PRO A 22 1.53 15.93 4.44
C PRO A 22 0.01 16.03 4.37
N PRO A 23 -0.68 15.01 3.81
CA PRO A 23 -2.13 15.02 3.78
C PRO A 23 -2.72 14.91 5.19
N SER A 24 -3.94 15.42 5.35
CA SER A 24 -4.73 15.15 6.55
C SER A 24 -5.09 13.67 6.65
N ALA A 25 -5.54 13.24 7.83
CA ALA A 25 -6.03 11.86 8.01
C ALA A 25 -7.20 11.54 7.07
N GLU A 26 -8.10 12.50 6.84
CA GLU A 26 -9.21 12.35 5.90
C GLU A 26 -8.73 12.22 4.44
N GLU A 27 -7.78 13.04 4.03
CA GLU A 27 -7.18 12.95 2.69
C GLU A 27 -6.43 11.63 2.49
N LEU A 28 -5.73 11.16 3.51
CA LEU A 28 -5.05 9.86 3.47
C LEU A 28 -6.06 8.72 3.36
N ALA A 29 -7.14 8.75 4.15
CA ALA A 29 -8.21 7.76 4.07
C ALA A 29 -8.84 7.71 2.68
N LYS A 30 -9.10 8.86 2.07
CA LYS A 30 -9.62 8.96 0.71
C LYS A 30 -8.63 8.40 -0.32
N ALA A 31 -7.34 8.65 -0.14
CA ALA A 31 -6.32 8.10 -1.02
C ALA A 31 -6.24 6.56 -0.94
N LEU A 32 -6.41 5.99 0.26
CA LEU A 32 -6.50 4.54 0.44
C LEU A 32 -7.72 3.96 -0.26
N ASP A 33 -8.87 4.63 -0.19
CA ASP A 33 -10.09 4.21 -0.88
C ASP A 33 -9.90 4.23 -2.41
N HIS A 34 -9.25 5.24 -2.95
CA HIS A 34 -8.92 5.32 -4.37
C HIS A 34 -7.96 4.20 -4.80
N LEU A 35 -6.98 3.87 -3.97
CA LEU A 35 -6.05 2.77 -4.24
C LEU A 35 -6.76 1.41 -4.22
N ALA A 36 -7.69 1.21 -3.28
CA ALA A 36 -8.53 0.01 -3.23
C ALA A 36 -9.42 -0.10 -4.48
N LEU A 37 -9.99 1.00 -4.93
CA LEU A 37 -10.78 1.03 -6.17
C LEU A 37 -9.90 0.70 -7.38
N ALA A 38 -8.68 1.23 -7.44
CA ALA A 38 -7.72 0.92 -8.50
C ALA A 38 -7.41 -0.58 -8.57
N TYR A 39 -7.29 -1.26 -7.42
CA TYR A 39 -7.14 -2.72 -7.39
C TYR A 39 -8.33 -3.42 -8.08
N HIS A 40 -9.56 -3.03 -7.77
CA HIS A 40 -10.74 -3.65 -8.36
C HIS A 40 -10.87 -3.39 -9.86
N GLN A 41 -10.38 -2.27 -10.34
CA GLN A 41 -10.44 -1.86 -11.74
C GLN A 41 -9.25 -2.33 -12.57
N ALA A 42 -8.16 -2.75 -11.93
CA ALA A 42 -6.95 -3.17 -12.63
C ALA A 42 -7.16 -4.44 -13.44
N PRO A 43 -6.50 -4.57 -14.61
CA PRO A 43 -6.43 -5.85 -15.32
C PRO A 43 -5.81 -6.94 -14.46
N GLU A 44 -6.16 -8.21 -14.72
CA GLU A 44 -5.54 -9.35 -14.02
C GLU A 44 -4.06 -9.48 -14.36
N GLY A 45 -3.70 -9.22 -15.60
CA GLY A 45 -2.33 -9.37 -16.07
C GLY A 45 -1.87 -10.83 -16.12
N GLU A 46 -0.62 -11.00 -16.45
CA GLU A 46 0.05 -12.31 -16.46
C GLU A 46 1.51 -12.13 -16.01
N PRO A 47 2.02 -13.01 -15.14
CA PRO A 47 3.42 -12.91 -14.72
C PRO A 47 4.34 -13.26 -15.90
N ALA A 48 5.37 -12.46 -16.09
CA ALA A 48 6.39 -12.75 -17.10
C ALA A 48 7.31 -13.88 -16.64
N ASP A 49 7.88 -14.61 -17.61
CA ASP A 49 8.98 -15.53 -17.38
C ASP A 49 10.29 -14.71 -17.29
N ASP A 50 10.47 -14.03 -16.17
CA ASP A 50 11.56 -13.10 -15.93
C ASP A 50 11.96 -13.20 -14.44
N ASP A 51 13.20 -13.55 -14.17
CA ASP A 51 13.71 -13.77 -12.82
C ASP A 51 14.36 -12.53 -12.20
N ARG A 52 14.33 -11.38 -12.90
CA ARG A 52 14.83 -10.12 -12.34
C ARG A 52 13.96 -9.70 -11.15
N VAL A 53 14.62 -9.15 -10.15
CA VAL A 53 13.96 -8.67 -8.94
C VAL A 53 14.17 -7.15 -8.78
N ALA A 54 13.20 -6.49 -8.18
CA ALA A 54 13.31 -5.09 -7.85
C ALA A 54 14.46 -4.86 -6.85
N PRO A 55 15.12 -3.68 -6.89
CA PRO A 55 16.11 -3.32 -5.89
C PRO A 55 15.53 -3.40 -4.47
N GLU A 56 16.35 -3.82 -3.51
CA GLU A 56 15.94 -3.79 -2.11
C GLU A 56 15.68 -2.35 -1.67
N TRP A 57 14.58 -2.19 -0.93
CA TRP A 57 14.27 -0.95 -0.25
C TRP A 57 14.92 -0.92 1.13
N ASP A 58 15.43 0.21 1.50
CA ASP A 58 15.77 0.49 2.89
C ASP A 58 14.46 0.74 3.67
N PHE A 59 13.82 -0.34 4.08
CA PHE A 59 12.55 -0.30 4.82
C PHE A 59 12.67 0.52 6.09
N LYS A 60 13.76 0.36 6.83
CA LYS A 60 14.01 1.08 8.08
C LYS A 60 14.08 2.59 7.87
N ALA A 61 14.78 3.03 6.82
CA ALA A 61 14.86 4.45 6.48
C ALA A 61 13.49 5.00 6.03
N ARG A 62 12.73 4.23 5.28
CA ARG A 62 11.38 4.63 4.85
C ARG A 62 10.40 4.68 6.02
N TYR A 63 10.44 3.71 6.91
CA TYR A 63 9.65 3.73 8.14
C TYR A 63 9.93 4.99 8.95
N ALA A 64 11.20 5.35 9.16
CA ALA A 64 11.58 6.55 9.87
C ALA A 64 11.09 7.83 9.19
N ALA A 65 11.22 7.94 7.87
CA ALA A 65 10.77 9.10 7.11
C ALA A 65 9.25 9.25 7.15
N LEU A 66 8.51 8.14 7.04
CA LEU A 66 7.04 8.16 7.14
C LEU A 66 6.59 8.52 8.57
N GLY A 67 7.28 8.04 9.59
CA GLY A 67 7.01 8.41 10.98
C GLY A 67 7.19 9.90 11.24
N GLN A 68 8.19 10.52 10.64
CA GLN A 68 8.40 11.97 10.72
C GLN A 68 7.33 12.77 9.97
N ARG A 69 6.89 12.25 8.81
CA ARG A 69 5.87 12.89 7.98
C ARG A 69 4.47 12.80 8.59
N TYR A 70 4.16 11.69 9.29
CA TYR A 70 2.86 11.41 9.88
C TYR A 70 2.97 11.17 11.39
N PRO A 71 3.39 12.18 12.18
CA PRO A 71 3.64 11.99 13.60
C PRO A 71 2.37 11.68 14.42
N GLN A 72 1.19 11.93 13.87
CA GLN A 72 -0.09 11.64 14.51
C GLN A 72 -0.51 10.18 14.38
N LEU A 73 0.11 9.42 13.47
CA LEU A 73 -0.23 8.00 13.27
C LEU A 73 0.55 7.14 14.28
N GLY A 74 -0.15 6.21 14.88
CA GLY A 74 0.43 5.37 15.95
C GLY A 74 0.01 3.91 15.88
N MET A 75 0.09 3.26 17.02
CA MET A 75 -0.24 1.86 17.20
C MET A 75 -1.74 1.69 17.40
N TYR A 76 -2.28 0.54 17.01
CA TYR A 76 -3.70 0.24 17.15
C TYR A 76 -3.94 -1.26 17.33
N ALA A 77 -5.12 -1.63 17.80
CA ALA A 77 -5.50 -3.04 17.98
C ALA A 77 -5.94 -3.67 16.66
N VAL A 78 -5.44 -4.85 16.38
CA VAL A 78 -5.77 -5.65 15.19
C VAL A 78 -6.25 -7.02 15.63
N SER A 79 -7.28 -7.55 14.96
CA SER A 79 -7.72 -8.92 15.11
C SER A 79 -7.88 -9.59 13.75
N ASP A 80 -7.74 -10.93 13.71
CA ASP A 80 -8.01 -11.67 12.49
C ASP A 80 -9.52 -11.90 12.34
N PRO A 81 -10.17 -11.30 11.34
CA PRO A 81 -11.62 -11.42 11.15
C PRO A 81 -12.08 -12.84 10.76
N SER A 82 -11.15 -13.70 10.34
CA SER A 82 -11.46 -15.11 10.05
C SER A 82 -11.56 -15.97 11.32
N GLU A 83 -11.11 -15.42 12.46
CA GLU A 83 -11.15 -16.10 13.74
C GLU A 83 -12.39 -15.69 14.54
N VAL A 84 -13.22 -16.69 14.89
CA VAL A 84 -14.49 -16.48 15.59
C VAL A 84 -14.33 -16.51 17.11
N ILE A 85 -13.23 -17.09 17.61
CA ILE A 85 -12.97 -17.26 19.04
C ILE A 85 -12.09 -16.13 19.56
N HIS A 86 -12.41 -15.65 20.75
CA HIS A 86 -11.69 -14.60 21.45
C HIS A 86 -10.20 -14.93 21.59
N LYS A 87 -9.38 -14.25 20.80
CA LYS A 87 -7.94 -14.17 21.00
C LYS A 87 -7.59 -12.74 21.40
N GLU A 88 -6.47 -12.60 22.07
CA GLU A 88 -5.93 -11.26 22.34
C GLU A 88 -5.70 -10.51 21.04
N ALA A 89 -6.06 -9.23 21.03
CA ALA A 89 -5.77 -8.38 19.90
C ALA A 89 -4.26 -8.25 19.71
N MET A 90 -3.82 -8.30 18.46
CA MET A 90 -2.45 -7.98 18.08
C MET A 90 -2.28 -6.47 17.97
N CYS A 91 -1.03 -6.01 17.98
CA CYS A 91 -0.69 -4.62 17.79
C CYS A 91 -0.39 -4.34 16.33
N GLY A 92 -1.16 -3.44 15.72
CA GLY A 92 -0.88 -2.87 14.41
C GLY A 92 -0.10 -1.56 14.56
N ASP A 93 0.62 -1.20 13.52
CA ASP A 93 1.39 0.04 13.43
C ASP A 93 1.06 0.74 12.11
N ALA A 94 0.43 1.91 12.21
CA ALA A 94 -0.02 2.65 11.03
C ALA A 94 1.15 3.08 10.12
N ILE A 95 2.32 3.38 10.68
CA ILE A 95 3.51 3.72 9.90
C ILE A 95 4.06 2.49 9.18
N ASP A 96 4.07 1.34 9.84
CA ASP A 96 4.45 0.08 9.22
C ASP A 96 3.52 -0.28 8.07
N ASP A 97 2.22 -0.08 8.24
CA ASP A 97 1.24 -0.27 7.16
C ASP A 97 1.58 0.58 5.94
N LEU A 98 1.86 1.87 6.13
CA LEU A 98 2.26 2.75 5.02
C LEU A 98 3.56 2.31 4.36
N ALA A 99 4.54 1.90 5.15
CA ALA A 99 5.84 1.45 4.64
C ALA A 99 5.71 0.15 3.83
N ASP A 100 4.88 -0.79 4.28
CA ASP A 100 4.61 -2.04 3.57
C ASP A 100 3.84 -1.81 2.27
N ILE A 101 2.83 -0.96 2.29
CA ILE A 101 2.10 -0.56 1.08
C ILE A 101 3.06 0.12 0.10
N GLU A 102 3.86 1.06 0.54
CA GLU A 102 4.83 1.77 -0.29
C GLU A 102 5.80 0.80 -0.96
N ARG A 103 6.36 -0.14 -0.20
CA ARG A 103 7.31 -1.12 -0.72
C ARG A 103 6.70 -1.95 -1.85
N ASP A 104 5.52 -2.50 -1.63
CA ASP A 104 4.84 -3.34 -2.63
C ASP A 104 4.48 -2.54 -3.88
N LEU A 105 3.97 -1.32 -3.72
CA LEU A 105 3.63 -0.47 -4.86
C LEU A 105 4.86 -0.04 -5.67
N ARG A 106 5.99 0.21 -5.01
CA ARG A 106 7.24 0.53 -5.73
C ARG A 106 7.76 -0.66 -6.51
N GLU A 107 7.60 -1.87 -5.99
CA GLU A 107 7.91 -3.08 -6.75
C GLU A 107 7.06 -3.15 -8.02
N VAL A 108 5.77 -2.88 -7.92
CA VAL A 108 4.87 -2.88 -9.10
C VAL A 108 5.32 -1.86 -10.14
N VAL A 109 5.66 -0.63 -9.72
CA VAL A 109 6.16 0.40 -10.65
C VAL A 109 7.46 -0.04 -11.31
N TRP A 110 8.40 -0.59 -10.54
CA TRP A 110 9.66 -1.11 -11.09
C TRP A 110 9.43 -2.19 -12.14
N ARG A 111 8.49 -3.11 -11.88
CA ARG A 111 8.11 -4.17 -12.83
C ARG A 111 7.52 -3.58 -14.10
N PHE A 112 6.68 -2.58 -13.96
CA PHE A 112 6.10 -1.88 -15.12
C PHE A 112 7.20 -1.25 -15.99
N GLU A 113 8.17 -0.61 -15.40
CA GLU A 113 9.25 0.11 -16.09
C GLU A 113 10.31 -0.83 -16.68
N ASN A 114 10.52 -2.01 -16.11
CA ASN A 114 11.64 -2.89 -16.46
C ASN A 114 11.22 -4.23 -17.09
N ILE A 115 10.01 -4.72 -16.83
CA ILE A 115 9.52 -6.01 -17.32
C ILE A 115 8.35 -5.81 -18.29
N GLY A 116 7.26 -5.20 -17.83
CA GLY A 116 6.12 -4.92 -18.68
C GLY A 116 4.81 -4.75 -17.90
N ALA A 117 3.80 -4.24 -18.61
CA ALA A 117 2.51 -3.91 -18.02
C ALA A 117 1.76 -5.14 -17.48
N GLU A 118 1.75 -6.24 -18.23
CA GLU A 118 1.04 -7.47 -17.84
C GLU A 118 1.60 -8.03 -16.52
N ASP A 119 2.93 -8.08 -16.40
CA ASP A 119 3.61 -8.55 -15.20
C ASP A 119 3.34 -7.61 -14.01
N ALA A 120 3.38 -6.31 -14.24
CA ALA A 120 3.11 -5.32 -13.19
C ALA A 120 1.67 -5.42 -12.69
N HIS A 121 0.68 -5.54 -13.56
CA HIS A 121 -0.73 -5.71 -13.18
C HIS A 121 -0.95 -6.99 -12.37
N TRP A 122 -0.34 -8.09 -12.81
CA TRP A 122 -0.43 -9.35 -12.07
C TRP A 122 0.14 -9.21 -10.66
N HIS A 123 1.31 -8.60 -10.52
CA HIS A 123 1.95 -8.40 -9.22
C HIS A 123 1.15 -7.43 -8.34
N PHE A 124 0.58 -6.37 -8.91
CA PHE A 124 -0.29 -5.46 -8.17
C PHE A 124 -1.44 -6.21 -7.50
N LYS A 125 -2.11 -7.06 -8.23
CA LYS A 125 -3.22 -7.87 -7.71
C LYS A 125 -2.78 -8.97 -6.75
N MET A 126 -1.72 -9.67 -7.07
CA MET A 126 -1.18 -10.73 -6.23
C MET A 126 -0.71 -10.18 -4.88
N LEU A 127 0.03 -9.09 -4.88
CA LEU A 127 0.52 -8.45 -3.66
C LEU A 127 -0.62 -7.85 -2.82
N TYR A 128 -1.68 -7.33 -3.44
CA TYR A 128 -2.87 -6.92 -2.69
C TYR A 128 -3.47 -8.11 -1.94
N ARG A 129 -3.72 -9.22 -2.64
CA ARG A 129 -4.35 -10.40 -2.08
C ARG A 129 -3.53 -11.02 -0.95
N SER A 130 -2.21 -10.98 -1.06
CA SER A 130 -1.28 -11.63 -0.11
C SER A 130 -0.70 -10.70 0.95
N HIS A 131 -0.68 -9.40 0.74
CA HIS A 131 0.04 -8.50 1.64
C HIS A 131 -0.56 -7.10 1.77
N TRP A 132 -0.35 -6.19 0.81
CA TRP A 132 -0.65 -4.78 1.04
C TRP A 132 -2.15 -4.47 1.17
N GLY A 133 -3.02 -5.31 0.65
CA GLY A 133 -4.47 -5.13 0.79
C GLY A 133 -4.92 -5.21 2.24
N ARG A 134 -4.34 -6.11 3.02
CA ARG A 134 -4.62 -6.20 4.46
C ARG A 134 -4.14 -4.97 5.21
N HIS A 135 -2.91 -4.54 4.97
CA HIS A 135 -2.38 -3.30 5.55
C HIS A 135 -3.26 -2.09 5.22
N LEU A 136 -3.70 -1.98 3.97
CA LEU A 136 -4.62 -0.91 3.54
C LEU A 136 -5.94 -0.95 4.33
N ARG A 137 -6.55 -2.12 4.46
CA ARG A 137 -7.85 -2.26 5.15
C ARG A 137 -7.73 -1.98 6.64
N GLU A 138 -6.71 -2.47 7.29
CA GLU A 138 -6.44 -2.24 8.70
C GLU A 138 -6.15 -0.77 8.98
N LEU A 139 -5.30 -0.13 8.17
CA LEU A 139 -5.01 1.29 8.26
C LEU A 139 -6.27 2.14 8.00
N ALA A 140 -7.06 1.80 7.01
CA ALA A 140 -8.31 2.51 6.71
C ALA A 140 -9.29 2.44 7.89
N LEU A 141 -9.42 1.31 8.54
CA LEU A 141 -10.25 1.16 9.73
C LEU A 141 -9.70 1.99 10.91
N TYR A 142 -8.38 1.97 11.12
CA TYR A 142 -7.74 2.80 12.13
C TYR A 142 -8.01 4.30 11.92
N LEU A 143 -7.85 4.78 10.68
CA LEU A 143 -8.13 6.18 10.35
C LEU A 143 -9.62 6.51 10.57
N HIS A 144 -10.51 5.62 10.16
CA HIS A 144 -11.95 5.78 10.37
C HIS A 144 -12.29 5.92 11.86
N ALA A 145 -11.69 5.10 12.70
CA ALA A 145 -11.94 5.11 14.14
C ALA A 145 -11.43 6.37 14.85
N ASN A 146 -10.46 7.08 14.26
CA ASN A 146 -9.76 8.21 14.90
C ASN A 146 -10.02 9.58 14.26
N THR A 147 -10.90 9.69 13.27
CA THR A 147 -11.17 10.94 12.54
C THR A 147 -12.43 11.67 13.02
N TRP A 148 -12.90 11.47 14.24
CA TRP A 148 -14.05 12.09 14.84
C TRP A 148 -13.69 13.22 15.80
#